data_28cb8991c36829708a01f1046f71ddec
#
_entry.id   28cb8991c36829708a01f1046f71ddec
#
_cell.length_a   1.000
_cell.length_b   1.000
_cell.length_c   1.000
_cell.angle_alpha   90.00
_cell.angle_beta   90.00
_cell.angle_gamma   90.00
#
_symmetry.space_group_name_H-M   'P 1'
#
loop_
_entity.id
_entity.type
_entity.pdbx_description
1 polymer ?
#
loop_
_entity_poly.entity_id
_entity_poly.type
_entity_poly.pdbx_seq_one_letter_code
_entity_poly.pdbx_strand_id
1 'polypeptide(L)'
;MKKAISILLSVLLLLAFAACANNAQEAEPTASNTVTDDPQGTEPTATEITVTDMIGREVTVTPGTYTRVVCIGAGALRMYSYIGDVKLLCGVEDIENVTLSERPKMFDGVARPYVLAYGDVFETLPSCGVGGPNAQTAEAEKILACNPDIVISEYEDVEKENALQEQLGIPVITLKSGANGVYIK
;
A
#
# COMPACT_ATOMS: atom_id res chain seq x y z
N MET A 1 -2.82 -14.04 -50.17
CA MET A 1 -3.48 -14.97 -49.23
C MET A 1 -3.64 -14.43 -47.81
N LYS A 2 -2.73 -13.59 -47.26
CA LYS A 2 -2.83 -13.07 -45.87
C LYS A 2 -3.91 -11.97 -45.65
N LYS A 3 -4.33 -11.25 -46.71
CA LYS A 3 -5.37 -10.19 -46.62
C LYS A 3 -6.81 -10.71 -46.65
N ALA A 4 -7.05 -11.90 -47.20
CA ALA A 4 -8.39 -12.51 -47.29
C ALA A 4 -8.82 -13.17 -45.95
N ILE A 5 -7.86 -13.64 -45.13
CA ILE A 5 -8.13 -14.29 -43.84
C ILE A 5 -8.54 -13.26 -42.78
N SER A 6 -8.02 -12.02 -42.88
CA SER A 6 -8.34 -10.95 -41.93
C SER A 6 -9.77 -10.41 -42.06
N ILE A 7 -10.33 -10.45 -43.25
CA ILE A 7 -11.71 -9.99 -43.53
C ILE A 7 -12.73 -11.05 -43.11
N LEU A 8 -12.40 -12.34 -43.20
CA LEU A 8 -13.28 -13.42 -42.76
C LEU A 8 -13.45 -13.48 -41.25
N LEU A 9 -12.41 -13.10 -40.50
CA LEU A 9 -12.43 -13.12 -39.03
C LEU A 9 -13.26 -11.96 -38.46
N SER A 10 -13.33 -10.81 -39.15
CA SER A 10 -14.10 -9.64 -38.69
C SER A 10 -15.61 -9.77 -38.96
N VAL A 11 -16.03 -10.57 -39.94
CA VAL A 11 -17.45 -10.82 -40.25
C VAL A 11 -18.05 -11.85 -39.27
N LEU A 12 -17.27 -12.77 -38.77
CA LEU A 12 -17.73 -13.80 -37.82
C LEU A 12 -17.99 -13.23 -36.40
N LEU A 13 -17.41 -12.07 -36.04
CA LEU A 13 -17.57 -11.44 -34.73
C LEU A 13 -18.86 -10.58 -34.58
N LEU A 14 -19.54 -10.29 -35.70
CA LEU A 14 -20.74 -9.43 -35.74
C LEU A 14 -22.07 -10.21 -35.69
N LEU A 15 -22.08 -11.53 -35.64
CA LEU A 15 -23.28 -12.36 -35.63
C LEU A 15 -23.69 -12.93 -34.26
N ALA A 16 -23.06 -12.55 -33.17
CA ALA A 16 -23.28 -13.12 -31.82
C ALA A 16 -24.18 -12.30 -30.88
N PHE A 17 -24.85 -11.23 -31.37
CA PHE A 17 -25.68 -10.36 -30.51
C PHE A 17 -27.14 -10.28 -30.94
N ALA A 18 -27.77 -11.40 -31.23
CA ALA A 18 -29.20 -11.41 -31.49
C ALA A 18 -29.87 -12.71 -31.03
N ALA A 19 -30.06 -12.89 -29.71
CA ALA A 19 -31.08 -13.78 -29.17
C ALA A 19 -31.15 -13.65 -27.63
N CYS A 20 -32.07 -12.83 -27.14
CA CYS A 20 -32.83 -13.06 -25.91
C CYS A 20 -33.82 -11.89 -25.75
N ALA A 21 -34.97 -12.03 -26.41
CA ALA A 21 -36.18 -11.31 -26.03
C ALA A 21 -37.33 -12.32 -25.94
N ASN A 22 -38.15 -12.13 -24.94
CA ASN A 22 -39.46 -12.74 -24.66
C ASN A 22 -39.50 -14.01 -23.79
N ASN A 23 -39.94 -13.83 -22.53
CA ASN A 23 -41.24 -14.39 -22.14
C ASN A 23 -41.81 -13.59 -20.94
N ALA A 24 -42.93 -12.95 -21.20
CA ALA A 24 -43.86 -12.44 -20.20
C ALA A 24 -44.81 -13.54 -19.79
N GLN A 25 -45.05 -13.70 -18.51
CA GLN A 25 -46.25 -14.33 -17.98
C GLN A 25 -46.66 -13.68 -16.66
N GLU A 26 -47.83 -13.14 -16.71
CA GLU A 26 -48.63 -12.41 -15.75
C GLU A 26 -49.23 -13.34 -14.69
N ALA A 27 -49.17 -12.97 -13.40
CA ALA A 27 -50.17 -13.32 -12.37
C ALA A 27 -49.99 -12.42 -11.11
N GLU A 28 -50.96 -11.58 -10.83
CA GLU A 28 -51.25 -10.86 -9.60
C GLU A 28 -52.21 -11.68 -8.71
N PRO A 29 -52.62 -11.22 -7.51
CA PRO A 29 -51.89 -10.57 -6.38
C PRO A 29 -52.09 -11.31 -5.06
N THR A 30 -51.27 -11.09 -4.06
CA THR A 30 -51.74 -11.10 -2.64
C THR A 30 -50.82 -10.25 -1.78
N ALA A 31 -51.41 -9.27 -1.09
CA ALA A 31 -50.77 -8.36 -0.17
C ALA A 31 -50.24 -9.09 1.09
N SER A 32 -49.04 -8.80 1.50
CA SER A 32 -48.65 -8.83 2.90
C SER A 32 -47.52 -7.81 3.13
N ASN A 33 -47.85 -6.74 3.85
CA ASN A 33 -46.91 -5.76 4.35
C ASN A 33 -45.95 -6.43 5.32
N THR A 34 -44.68 -6.50 4.93
CA THR A 34 -43.59 -6.61 5.88
C THR A 34 -42.59 -5.51 5.51
N VAL A 35 -42.58 -4.49 6.32
CA VAL A 35 -41.53 -3.46 6.32
C VAL A 35 -40.24 -4.18 6.70
N THR A 36 -39.43 -4.47 5.70
CA THR A 36 -38.03 -4.83 5.93
C THR A 36 -37.27 -3.53 5.77
N ASP A 37 -36.90 -2.96 6.91
CA ASP A 37 -35.85 -1.95 6.99
C ASP A 37 -34.57 -2.61 6.45
N ASP A 38 -34.26 -2.29 5.19
CA ASP A 38 -32.95 -2.58 4.61
C ASP A 38 -32.00 -1.48 5.10
N PRO A 39 -31.05 -1.77 5.99
CA PRO A 39 -30.04 -0.81 6.31
C PRO A 39 -29.16 -0.71 5.06
N GLN A 40 -29.49 0.25 4.20
CA GLN A 40 -28.63 0.73 3.14
C GLN A 40 -27.31 1.11 3.82
N GLY A 41 -26.35 0.19 3.76
CA GLY A 41 -25.01 0.39 4.28
C GLY A 41 -24.41 1.57 3.54
N THR A 42 -24.45 2.71 4.19
CA THR A 42 -23.65 3.87 3.82
C THR A 42 -22.21 3.38 3.95
N GLU A 43 -21.52 3.19 2.84
CA GLU A 43 -20.06 3.01 2.88
C GLU A 43 -19.50 4.15 3.73
N PRO A 44 -18.69 3.88 4.76
CA PRO A 44 -18.15 4.94 5.59
C PRO A 44 -17.35 5.87 4.69
N THR A 45 -17.83 7.08 4.54
CA THR A 45 -17.09 8.14 3.83
C THR A 45 -15.77 8.30 4.57
N ALA A 46 -14.65 7.95 3.90
CA ALA A 46 -13.33 8.07 4.48
C ALA A 46 -13.11 9.53 4.91
N THR A 47 -12.88 9.74 6.20
CA THR A 47 -12.77 11.08 6.78
C THR A 47 -11.32 11.39 7.02
N GLU A 48 -10.86 12.54 6.55
CA GLU A 48 -9.53 13.06 6.86
C GLU A 48 -9.44 13.41 8.35
N ILE A 49 -8.33 13.04 8.94
CA ILE A 49 -7.96 13.44 10.31
C ILE A 49 -6.53 13.97 10.33
N THR A 50 -6.23 14.83 11.28
CA THR A 50 -4.87 15.27 11.55
C THR A 50 -4.32 14.48 12.73
N VAL A 51 -3.14 13.88 12.54
CA VAL A 51 -2.41 13.16 13.58
C VAL A 51 -1.11 13.88 13.88
N THR A 52 -0.71 13.90 15.15
CA THR A 52 0.63 14.36 15.54
C THR A 52 1.57 13.16 15.53
N ASP A 53 2.57 13.17 14.67
CA ASP A 53 3.55 12.08 14.60
C ASP A 53 4.56 12.11 15.78
N MET A 54 5.45 11.11 15.84
CA MET A 54 6.34 10.98 17.01
C MET A 54 7.46 12.01 17.05
N ILE A 55 7.67 12.82 16.02
CA ILE A 55 8.58 13.97 16.00
C ILE A 55 7.86 15.31 16.11
N GLY A 56 6.53 15.28 16.36
CA GLY A 56 5.73 16.45 16.67
C GLY A 56 5.17 17.21 15.45
N ARG A 57 5.19 16.58 14.24
CA ARG A 57 4.55 17.16 13.04
C ARG A 57 3.07 16.82 13.03
N GLU A 58 2.27 17.76 12.55
CA GLU A 58 0.86 17.50 12.21
C GLU A 58 0.75 17.02 10.77
N VAL A 59 0.23 15.81 10.59
CA VAL A 59 0.09 15.18 9.29
C VAL A 59 -1.38 14.81 9.06
N THR A 60 -1.93 15.23 7.93
CA THR A 60 -3.30 14.87 7.53
C THR A 60 -3.30 13.50 6.87
N VAL A 61 -4.16 12.62 7.33
CA VAL A 61 -4.31 11.25 6.82
C VAL A 61 -5.78 10.88 6.70
N THR A 62 -6.06 9.90 5.84
CA THR A 62 -7.40 9.34 5.64
C THR A 62 -7.39 7.85 6.00
N PRO A 63 -7.58 7.48 7.27
CA PRO A 63 -7.48 6.11 7.72
C PRO A 63 -8.41 5.16 6.93
N GLY A 64 -7.90 3.96 6.65
CA GLY A 64 -8.66 2.93 5.93
C GLY A 64 -8.63 3.05 4.40
N THR A 65 -7.97 4.07 3.84
CA THR A 65 -7.87 4.24 2.37
C THR A 65 -6.53 3.82 1.79
N TYR A 66 -5.50 3.68 2.63
CA TYR A 66 -4.16 3.35 2.16
C TYR A 66 -4.05 1.89 1.77
N THR A 67 -3.51 1.67 0.58
CA THR A 67 -3.35 0.34 -0.03
C THR A 67 -1.92 0.05 -0.47
N ARG A 68 -1.05 1.07 -0.45
CA ARG A 68 0.33 0.99 -0.93
C ARG A 68 1.27 1.69 0.05
N VAL A 69 1.93 0.90 0.88
CA VAL A 69 2.76 1.38 1.99
C VAL A 69 4.24 1.20 1.65
N VAL A 70 5.04 2.21 1.95
CA VAL A 70 6.50 2.12 2.01
C VAL A 70 6.96 2.45 3.43
N CYS A 71 7.88 1.65 3.94
CA CYS A 71 8.53 1.88 5.24
C CYS A 71 10.00 2.18 5.02
N ILE A 72 10.50 3.28 5.58
CA ILE A 72 11.90 3.74 5.44
C ILE A 72 12.54 4.04 6.78
N GLY A 73 13.86 3.84 6.83
CA GLY A 73 14.64 4.05 8.06
C GLY A 73 14.69 2.81 8.96
N ALA A 74 15.63 2.88 9.92
CA ALA A 74 16.06 1.70 10.68
C ALA A 74 15.03 1.23 11.71
N GLY A 75 14.02 0.52 11.33
CA GLY A 75 13.03 -0.10 12.21
C GLY A 75 11.58 0.15 11.83
N ALA A 76 11.29 1.10 10.93
CA ALA A 76 9.92 1.37 10.48
C ALA A 76 9.26 0.09 9.92
N LEU A 77 9.95 -0.63 9.02
CA LEU A 77 9.44 -1.89 8.48
C LEU A 77 9.23 -2.95 9.57
N ARG A 78 10.15 -3.04 10.53
CA ARG A 78 10.01 -3.96 11.66
C ARG A 78 8.74 -3.67 12.46
N MET A 79 8.49 -2.40 12.81
CA MET A 79 7.31 -2.02 13.58
C MET A 79 6.03 -2.27 12.78
N TYR A 80 6.03 -1.89 11.50
CA TYR A 80 4.91 -2.13 10.60
C TYR A 80 4.60 -3.63 10.46
N SER A 81 5.61 -4.47 10.32
CA SER A 81 5.43 -5.93 10.15
C SER A 81 4.79 -6.63 11.35
N TYR A 82 4.78 -6.01 12.53
CA TYR A 82 4.15 -6.57 13.72
C TYR A 82 2.66 -6.20 13.85
N ILE A 83 2.21 -5.12 13.24
CA ILE A 83 0.87 -4.57 13.44
C ILE A 83 0.11 -4.30 12.14
N GLY A 84 0.83 -4.12 11.03
CA GLY A 84 0.26 -3.82 9.71
C GLY A 84 0.07 -5.06 8.84
N ASP A 85 -0.57 -4.86 7.70
CA ASP A 85 -0.68 -5.90 6.66
C ASP A 85 0.49 -5.78 5.69
N VAL A 86 1.42 -6.73 5.73
CA VAL A 86 2.61 -6.75 4.85
C VAL A 86 2.26 -6.88 3.36
N LYS A 87 1.03 -7.28 3.04
CA LYS A 87 0.54 -7.32 1.65
C LYS A 87 0.32 -5.94 1.05
N LEU A 88 0.23 -4.91 1.87
CA LEU A 88 0.12 -3.52 1.42
C LEU A 88 1.48 -2.90 1.09
N LEU A 89 2.59 -3.57 1.43
CA LEU A 89 3.92 -3.08 1.09
C LEU A 89 4.10 -3.05 -0.44
N CYS A 90 4.56 -1.94 -0.96
CA CYS A 90 4.83 -1.75 -2.38
C CYS A 90 6.29 -1.46 -2.71
N GLY A 91 7.14 -1.36 -1.70
CA GLY A 91 8.58 -1.20 -1.80
C GLY A 91 9.26 -1.56 -0.49
N VAL A 92 10.54 -1.93 -0.56
CA VAL A 92 11.36 -2.30 0.58
C VAL A 92 12.76 -1.71 0.44
N GLU A 93 13.38 -1.31 1.55
CA GLU A 93 14.80 -0.89 1.54
C GLU A 93 15.72 -2.11 1.27
N ASP A 94 16.81 -1.88 0.54
CA ASP A 94 17.74 -2.95 0.11
C ASP A 94 18.29 -3.77 1.29
N ILE A 95 18.51 -3.12 2.45
CA ILE A 95 19.00 -3.80 3.67
C ILE A 95 18.06 -4.92 4.15
N GLU A 96 16.79 -4.85 3.81
CA GLU A 96 15.77 -5.81 4.24
C GLU A 96 15.60 -6.97 3.24
N ASN A 97 16.02 -6.79 2.00
CA ASN A 97 16.00 -7.83 0.98
C ASN A 97 17.31 -8.65 1.02
N VAL A 98 17.30 -9.76 1.73
CA VAL A 98 18.50 -10.58 1.96
C VAL A 98 19.03 -11.26 0.71
N THR A 99 18.29 -11.29 -0.38
CA THR A 99 18.71 -11.91 -1.65
C THR A 99 19.59 -11.01 -2.50
N LEU A 100 19.58 -9.68 -2.25
CA LEU A 100 20.42 -8.75 -2.98
C LEU A 100 21.91 -8.90 -2.56
N SER A 101 22.81 -9.02 -3.56
CA SER A 101 24.25 -9.12 -3.31
C SER A 101 24.86 -7.82 -2.80
N GLU A 102 24.40 -6.69 -3.34
CA GLU A 102 24.93 -5.33 -3.12
C GLU A 102 24.12 -4.52 -2.11
N ARG A 103 23.65 -5.15 -1.04
CA ARG A 103 22.94 -4.48 0.05
C ARG A 103 23.84 -4.25 1.27
N PRO A 104 23.48 -3.36 2.19
CA PRO A 104 24.12 -3.29 3.50
C PRO A 104 23.94 -4.61 4.28
N LYS A 105 25.05 -5.18 4.79
CA LYS A 105 25.06 -6.50 5.45
C LYS A 105 25.31 -6.44 6.95
N MET A 106 25.24 -5.27 7.55
CA MET A 106 25.59 -5.04 8.94
C MET A 106 24.71 -5.79 9.95
N PHE A 107 23.52 -6.22 9.53
CA PHE A 107 22.60 -7.00 10.37
C PHE A 107 22.53 -8.49 10.01
N ASP A 108 23.39 -8.99 9.14
CA ASP A 108 23.34 -10.41 8.73
C ASP A 108 23.61 -11.38 9.88
N GLY A 109 24.37 -10.95 10.88
CA GLY A 109 24.64 -11.73 12.10
C GLY A 109 23.59 -11.57 13.20
N VAL A 110 22.54 -10.78 12.98
CA VAL A 110 21.51 -10.46 13.99
C VAL A 110 20.19 -11.06 13.57
N ALA A 111 19.52 -11.76 14.50
CA ALA A 111 18.19 -12.29 14.23
C ALA A 111 17.18 -11.13 14.04
N ARG A 112 16.54 -11.13 12.88
CA ARG A 112 15.45 -10.21 12.54
C ARG A 112 14.17 -11.02 12.29
N PRO A 113 13.32 -11.22 13.33
CA PRO A 113 12.16 -12.10 13.23
C PRO A 113 11.21 -11.75 12.07
N TYR A 114 11.01 -10.46 11.81
CA TYR A 114 10.16 -10.00 10.71
C TYR A 114 10.74 -10.36 9.32
N VAL A 115 12.07 -10.32 9.14
CA VAL A 115 12.73 -10.75 7.91
C VAL A 115 12.64 -12.27 7.75
N LEU A 116 12.73 -13.03 8.85
CA LEU A 116 12.54 -14.49 8.82
C LEU A 116 11.09 -14.88 8.49
N ALA A 117 10.12 -14.05 8.90
CA ALA A 117 8.69 -14.32 8.68
C ALA A 117 8.22 -13.90 7.28
N TYR A 118 8.77 -12.82 6.72
CA TYR A 118 8.26 -12.15 5.51
C TYR A 118 9.33 -11.93 4.43
N GLY A 119 10.49 -12.56 4.54
CA GLY A 119 11.58 -12.41 3.58
C GLY A 119 11.18 -12.76 2.15
N ASP A 120 10.34 -13.76 1.97
CA ASP A 120 9.76 -14.17 0.68
C ASP A 120 8.88 -13.07 0.06
N VAL A 121 8.22 -12.26 0.86
CA VAL A 121 7.51 -11.07 0.39
C VAL A 121 8.51 -9.98 0.02
N PHE A 122 9.47 -9.68 0.89
CA PHE A 122 10.42 -8.57 0.71
C PHE A 122 11.28 -8.75 -0.54
N GLU A 123 11.69 -9.98 -0.87
CA GLU A 123 12.51 -10.26 -2.06
C GLU A 123 11.79 -9.97 -3.39
N THR A 124 10.46 -9.93 -3.39
CA THR A 124 9.65 -9.66 -4.58
C THR A 124 9.38 -8.18 -4.80
N LEU A 125 9.62 -7.33 -3.78
CA LEU A 125 9.31 -5.92 -3.84
C LEU A 125 10.43 -5.09 -4.46
N PRO A 126 10.13 -4.01 -5.17
CA PRO A 126 11.14 -3.09 -5.68
C PRO A 126 11.86 -2.36 -4.54
N SER A 127 13.09 -1.93 -4.81
CA SER A 127 13.87 -1.11 -3.89
C SER A 127 13.26 0.28 -3.75
N CYS A 128 13.01 0.71 -2.51
CA CYS A 128 12.64 2.09 -2.20
C CYS A 128 13.79 2.90 -1.61
N GLY A 129 14.99 2.33 -1.52
CA GLY A 129 16.21 2.95 -1.00
C GLY A 129 17.20 1.93 -0.48
N VAL A 130 18.40 2.38 -0.16
CA VAL A 130 19.46 1.50 0.39
C VAL A 130 19.12 1.07 1.81
N GLY A 131 18.64 2.00 2.63
CA GLY A 131 18.28 1.76 4.03
C GLY A 131 19.45 1.54 4.97
N GLY A 132 19.09 1.24 6.21
CA GLY A 132 20.03 0.98 7.29
C GLY A 132 20.54 2.25 8.00
N PRO A 133 21.28 2.09 9.11
CA PRO A 133 21.66 3.20 9.99
C PRO A 133 22.67 4.19 9.38
N ASN A 134 23.27 3.85 8.26
CA ASN A 134 24.15 4.76 7.51
C ASN A 134 23.39 5.56 6.44
N ALA A 135 22.15 5.20 6.13
CA ALA A 135 21.29 6.00 5.27
C ALA A 135 20.78 7.20 6.08
N GLN A 136 21.25 8.40 5.74
CA GLN A 136 20.93 9.63 6.49
C GLN A 136 19.75 10.40 5.89
N THR A 137 19.28 9.97 4.73
CA THR A 137 18.19 10.60 4.00
C THR A 137 17.43 9.56 3.18
N ALA A 138 16.13 9.80 3.05
CA ALA A 138 15.27 9.03 2.15
C ALA A 138 15.64 9.27 0.68
N GLU A 139 15.48 8.24 -0.14
CA GLU A 139 15.69 8.30 -1.59
C GLU A 139 14.34 8.52 -2.30
N ALA A 140 13.87 9.76 -2.34
CA ALA A 140 12.53 10.13 -2.79
C ALA A 140 12.17 9.59 -4.18
N GLU A 141 13.11 9.59 -5.13
CA GLU A 141 12.87 9.06 -6.49
C GLU A 141 12.58 7.55 -6.49
N LYS A 142 13.29 6.78 -5.67
CA LYS A 142 13.04 5.35 -5.52
C LYS A 142 11.72 5.08 -4.82
N ILE A 143 11.39 5.90 -3.81
CA ILE A 143 10.09 5.80 -3.12
C ILE A 143 8.96 6.08 -4.12
N LEU A 144 9.05 7.15 -4.91
CA LEU A 144 8.06 7.47 -5.95
C LEU A 144 7.93 6.37 -7.00
N ALA A 145 9.03 5.72 -7.37
CA ALA A 145 8.99 4.58 -8.31
C ALA A 145 8.19 3.39 -7.77
N CYS A 146 8.10 3.23 -6.45
CA CYS A 146 7.25 2.23 -5.81
C CYS A 146 5.76 2.62 -5.82
N ASN A 147 5.41 3.87 -6.17
CA ASN A 147 4.05 4.41 -6.22
C ASN A 147 3.26 4.17 -4.90
N PRO A 148 3.76 4.59 -3.73
CA PRO A 148 3.04 4.50 -2.48
C PRO A 148 1.91 5.53 -2.38
N ASP A 149 0.97 5.29 -1.47
CA ASP A 149 -0.05 6.26 -1.05
C ASP A 149 0.19 6.77 0.38
N ILE A 150 1.10 6.13 1.12
CA ILE A 150 1.60 6.59 2.42
C ILE A 150 3.03 6.08 2.67
N VAL A 151 3.83 6.88 3.37
CA VAL A 151 5.17 6.49 3.85
C VAL A 151 5.20 6.48 5.37
N ILE A 152 5.77 5.42 5.94
CA ILE A 152 6.09 5.31 7.36
C ILE A 152 7.60 5.45 7.49
N SER A 153 8.05 6.52 8.15
CA SER A 153 9.46 6.88 8.27
C SER A 153 9.96 6.71 9.70
N GLU A 154 11.24 6.47 9.85
CA GLU A 154 11.96 6.52 11.12
C GLU A 154 13.17 7.49 11.06
N TYR A 155 13.15 8.45 10.16
CA TYR A 155 14.09 9.56 10.16
C TYR A 155 13.58 10.67 11.08
N GLU A 156 14.33 10.98 12.14
CA GLU A 156 13.88 11.87 13.23
C GLU A 156 14.21 13.37 12.96
N ASP A 157 14.23 13.80 11.71
CA ASP A 157 14.56 15.18 11.31
C ASP A 157 13.32 15.85 10.71
N VAL A 158 12.73 16.77 11.46
CA VAL A 158 11.46 17.45 11.10
C VAL A 158 11.56 18.16 9.73
N GLU A 159 12.68 18.83 9.46
CA GLU A 159 12.84 19.60 8.21
C GLU A 159 12.95 18.66 7.02
N LYS A 160 13.73 17.58 7.15
CA LYS A 160 13.87 16.58 6.08
C LYS A 160 12.56 15.82 5.83
N GLU A 161 11.84 15.47 6.87
CA GLU A 161 10.56 14.75 6.74
C GLU A 161 9.47 15.63 6.12
N ASN A 162 9.45 16.94 6.43
CA ASN A 162 8.55 17.89 5.75
C ASN A 162 8.91 18.03 4.27
N ALA A 163 10.20 18.18 3.95
CA ALA A 163 10.68 18.26 2.57
C ALA A 163 10.37 16.98 1.78
N LEU A 164 10.53 15.81 2.41
CA LEU A 164 10.18 14.53 1.80
C LEU A 164 8.69 14.45 1.50
N GLN A 165 7.83 14.80 2.47
CA GLN A 165 6.38 14.81 2.29
C GLN A 165 5.95 15.74 1.16
N GLU A 166 6.53 16.95 1.09
CA GLU A 166 6.28 17.89 0.00
C GLU A 166 6.72 17.34 -1.36
N GLN A 167 7.91 16.72 -1.42
CA GLN A 167 8.45 16.14 -2.65
C GLN A 167 7.63 14.94 -3.15
N LEU A 168 7.13 14.09 -2.23
CA LEU A 168 6.34 12.91 -2.57
C LEU A 168 4.87 13.27 -2.87
N GLY A 169 4.35 14.36 -2.28
CA GLY A 169 2.94 14.75 -2.39
C GLY A 169 1.96 13.80 -1.70
N ILE A 170 2.43 12.96 -0.78
CA ILE A 170 1.66 11.99 -0.01
C ILE A 170 2.02 12.08 1.48
N PRO A 171 1.19 11.59 2.40
CA PRO A 171 1.49 11.61 3.82
C PRO A 171 2.77 10.82 4.17
N VAL A 172 3.62 11.43 5.00
CA VAL A 172 4.78 10.80 5.62
C VAL A 172 4.61 10.86 7.13
N ILE A 173 4.41 9.70 7.76
CA ILE A 173 4.26 9.58 9.22
C ILE A 173 5.58 9.12 9.82
N THR A 174 6.11 9.86 10.77
CA THR A 174 7.38 9.53 11.42
C THR A 174 7.17 8.82 12.75
N LEU A 175 7.80 7.67 12.88
CA LEU A 175 7.87 6.88 14.12
C LEU A 175 9.23 7.08 14.79
N LYS A 176 9.30 6.80 16.10
CA LYS A 176 10.56 6.70 16.85
C LYS A 176 10.68 5.32 17.46
N SER A 177 11.67 4.56 17.03
CA SER A 177 12.01 3.31 17.70
C SER A 177 13.24 3.42 18.62
N GLY A 178 13.95 4.50 18.54
CA GLY A 178 15.13 4.97 19.30
C GLY A 178 15.91 3.94 20.10
N ALA A 179 17.15 4.24 20.45
CA ALA A 179 18.01 3.40 21.29
C ALA A 179 17.43 3.14 22.70
N ASN A 180 16.44 3.90 23.12
CA ASN A 180 15.78 3.81 24.42
C ASN A 180 14.41 3.10 24.39
N GLY A 181 14.05 2.50 23.27
CA GLY A 181 12.77 1.83 23.07
C GLY A 181 11.58 2.78 22.87
N VAL A 182 10.47 2.21 22.46
CA VAL A 182 9.20 2.93 22.34
C VAL A 182 8.62 3.10 23.73
N TYR A 183 8.54 4.32 24.23
CA TYR A 183 7.77 4.63 25.44
C TYR A 183 6.31 4.84 25.04
N ILE A 184 5.48 3.82 25.26
CA ILE A 184 4.03 4.00 25.26
C ILE A 184 3.67 4.68 26.58
N LYS A 185 3.22 5.93 26.53
CA LYS A 185 2.67 6.64 27.70
C LYS A 185 1.21 6.33 27.86
#